data_a538677962dbc5ac24c9d4678afe7c86
#
_entry.id   a538677962dbc5ac24c9d4678afe7c86
#
_cell.length_a   1.000
_cell.length_b   1.000
_cell.length_c   1.000
_cell.angle_alpha   90.00
_cell.angle_beta   90.00
_cell.angle_gamma   90.00
#
_symmetry.space_group_name_H-M   'P 1'
#
loop_
_entity.id
_entity.type
_entity.pdbx_description
1 polymer ?
#
loop_
_entity_poly.entity_id
_entity_poly.type
_entity_poly.pdbx_seq_one_letter_code
_entity_poly.pdbx_strand_id
1 'polypeptide(L)'
;MFPAELPYAELNEPRLEYPRGTQALKPVFRRLIPAALVAGSILISCPALSFAQSRTVKLNENAFAFAKELITQGRAVVDKKNSWKDHHPMAEAENEFIRVHGFAEYRKWYLGIDETHAEDTKARYKFPFGDLRNLHRCGLLAVKSRAHQFGYADIEKAAIRLIEIVNSREENQSRRARKEGRLARRNTDLQSVHPGGVTLR
;
A
#
# COMPACT_ATOMS: atom_id res chain seq x y z
N MET A 1 30.71 30.44 24.09
CA MET A 1 29.92 31.63 23.77
C MET A 1 29.04 31.22 22.57
N PHE A 2 27.82 30.68 22.83
CA PHE A 2 26.87 30.22 21.82
C PHE A 2 25.90 31.36 21.49
N PRO A 3 25.64 31.64 20.22
CA PRO A 3 24.61 32.64 19.87
C PRO A 3 23.22 32.03 20.00
N ALA A 4 22.31 32.92 20.41
CA ALA A 4 20.92 32.72 20.82
C ALA A 4 20.02 32.09 19.75
N GLU A 5 19.07 31.30 20.24
CA GLU A 5 17.90 30.78 19.53
C GLU A 5 17.07 31.90 18.91
N LEU A 6 16.73 31.74 17.63
CA LEU A 6 15.72 32.55 16.95
C LEU A 6 14.34 31.91 17.17
N PRO A 7 13.31 32.70 17.47
CA PRO A 7 11.97 32.17 17.70
C PRO A 7 11.31 31.69 16.40
N TYR A 8 10.74 30.51 16.46
CA TYR A 8 9.88 29.91 15.45
C TYR A 8 8.67 30.82 15.17
N ALA A 9 8.67 31.46 14.01
CA ALA A 9 7.51 32.19 13.54
C ALA A 9 6.42 31.18 13.13
N GLU A 10 5.30 31.22 13.84
CA GLU A 10 4.05 30.56 13.49
C GLU A 10 3.63 30.97 12.06
N LEU A 11 3.81 30.08 11.10
CA LEU A 11 3.17 30.20 9.80
C LEU A 11 1.73 29.72 9.94
N ASN A 12 0.85 30.69 10.04
CA ASN A 12 -0.61 30.56 10.04
C ASN A 12 -1.06 29.97 8.69
N GLU A 13 -1.30 28.66 8.66
CA GLU A 13 -1.88 27.99 7.49
C GLU A 13 -3.37 28.35 7.40
N PRO A 14 -3.88 28.78 6.23
CA PRO A 14 -5.30 29.02 6.07
C PRO A 14 -6.07 27.69 6.13
N ARG A 15 -6.89 27.56 7.17
CA ARG A 15 -7.85 26.47 7.36
C ARG A 15 -8.86 26.49 6.21
N LEU A 16 -8.73 25.58 5.24
CA LEU A 16 -9.73 25.35 4.22
C LEU A 16 -10.99 24.76 4.88
N GLU A 17 -11.97 25.61 5.12
CA GLU A 17 -13.30 25.18 5.54
C GLU A 17 -14.01 24.49 4.37
N TYR A 18 -14.28 23.19 4.52
CA TYR A 18 -15.17 22.44 3.64
C TYR A 18 -16.62 22.85 3.95
N PRO A 19 -17.41 23.29 2.97
CA PRO A 19 -18.82 23.58 3.20
C PRO A 19 -19.59 22.29 3.50
N ARG A 20 -20.09 22.15 4.72
CA ARG A 20 -21.13 21.20 5.08
C ARG A 20 -22.46 21.75 4.56
N GLY A 21 -23.00 21.14 3.53
CA GLY A 21 -24.31 21.56 3.00
C GLY A 21 -24.94 20.54 2.08
N THR A 22 -25.29 19.35 2.58
CA THR A 22 -26.27 18.50 1.93
C THR A 22 -27.67 18.93 2.38
N GLN A 23 -28.26 19.83 1.66
CA GLN A 23 -29.70 20.08 1.75
C GLN A 23 -30.44 18.99 0.95
N ALA A 24 -31.14 18.16 1.69
CA ALA A 24 -32.09 17.19 1.14
C ALA A 24 -33.23 17.93 0.43
N LEU A 25 -33.28 17.83 -0.90
CA LEU A 25 -34.41 18.29 -1.68
C LEU A 25 -35.53 17.25 -1.56
N LYS A 26 -36.59 17.64 -0.85
CA LYS A 26 -37.87 16.90 -0.79
C LYS A 26 -38.57 16.97 -2.15
N PRO A 27 -39.06 15.85 -2.71
CA PRO A 27 -39.87 15.91 -3.90
C PRO A 27 -41.34 16.19 -3.52
N VAL A 28 -41.78 17.38 -3.78
CA VAL A 28 -43.23 17.71 -3.85
C VAL A 28 -43.51 18.16 -5.27
N PHE A 29 -44.04 17.27 -6.10
CA PHE A 29 -45.00 17.68 -7.13
C PHE A 29 -45.77 16.48 -7.65
N ARG A 30 -46.94 16.31 -7.05
CA ARG A 30 -48.05 15.47 -7.59
C ARG A 30 -48.83 16.38 -8.53
N ARG A 31 -48.69 16.20 -9.86
CA ARG A 31 -49.65 16.69 -10.83
C ARG A 31 -49.93 15.63 -11.88
N LEU A 32 -51.18 15.19 -11.84
CA LEU A 32 -51.85 14.40 -12.86
C LEU A 32 -51.85 15.16 -14.19
N ILE A 33 -51.41 14.53 -15.25
CA ILE A 33 -51.67 14.95 -16.65
C ILE A 33 -52.13 13.72 -17.42
N PRO A 34 -53.23 13.85 -18.22
CA PRO A 34 -53.91 12.72 -18.83
C PRO A 34 -53.23 12.19 -20.08
N ALA A 35 -53.59 10.95 -20.41
CA ALA A 35 -53.14 10.18 -21.56
C ALA A 35 -53.36 10.91 -22.89
N ALA A 36 -52.31 10.93 -23.74
CA ALA A 36 -52.43 11.02 -25.18
C ALA A 36 -51.43 10.04 -25.81
N LEU A 37 -51.96 9.03 -26.45
CA LEU A 37 -51.26 8.07 -27.28
C LEU A 37 -50.64 8.78 -28.49
N VAL A 38 -49.31 8.70 -28.63
CA VAL A 38 -48.62 8.78 -29.93
C VAL A 38 -47.55 7.72 -29.98
N ALA A 39 -47.78 6.68 -30.75
CA ALA A 39 -46.83 5.67 -31.12
C ALA A 39 -45.74 6.30 -32.02
N GLY A 40 -44.52 6.29 -31.56
CA GLY A 40 -43.34 6.68 -32.35
C GLY A 40 -42.12 6.05 -31.72
N SER A 41 -41.85 4.78 -32.02
CA SER A 41 -40.63 4.09 -31.58
C SER A 41 -39.43 4.64 -32.36
N ILE A 42 -38.81 5.69 -31.87
CA ILE A 42 -37.45 6.08 -32.29
C ILE A 42 -36.51 5.35 -31.36
N LEU A 43 -35.98 4.22 -31.83
CA LEU A 43 -34.82 3.56 -31.26
C LEU A 43 -33.60 4.49 -31.44
N ILE A 44 -33.40 5.42 -30.50
CA ILE A 44 -32.12 6.14 -30.38
C ILE A 44 -31.13 5.13 -29.85
N SER A 45 -30.50 4.42 -30.79
CA SER A 45 -29.27 3.65 -30.51
C SER A 45 -28.22 4.66 -30.11
N CYS A 46 -28.11 4.93 -28.81
CA CYS A 46 -27.03 5.72 -28.24
C CYS A 46 -25.74 4.85 -28.33
N PRO A 47 -24.77 5.16 -29.21
CA PRO A 47 -23.48 4.48 -29.13
C PRO A 47 -22.89 4.83 -27.77
N ALA A 48 -22.76 3.83 -26.91
CA ALA A 48 -21.99 3.96 -25.70
C ALA A 48 -20.54 4.28 -26.13
N LEU A 49 -20.24 5.57 -26.19
CA LEU A 49 -18.88 6.04 -26.30
C LEU A 49 -18.20 5.61 -24.98
N SER A 50 -17.68 4.38 -25.00
CA SER A 50 -16.74 3.94 -23.97
C SER A 50 -15.52 4.86 -24.09
N PHE A 51 -15.51 5.93 -23.30
CA PHE A 51 -14.31 6.68 -23.03
C PHE A 51 -13.37 5.70 -22.34
N ALA A 52 -12.51 5.04 -23.12
CA ALA A 52 -11.36 4.36 -22.60
C ALA A 52 -10.50 5.44 -21.93
N GLN A 53 -10.70 5.64 -20.63
CA GLN A 53 -9.94 6.57 -19.84
C GLN A 53 -8.48 6.13 -19.95
N SER A 54 -7.69 6.91 -20.69
CA SER A 54 -6.25 6.66 -20.87
C SER A 54 -5.62 6.56 -19.48
N ARG A 55 -5.28 5.35 -19.08
CA ARG A 55 -4.65 5.10 -17.78
C ARG A 55 -3.22 5.58 -17.88
N THR A 56 -2.92 6.69 -17.22
CA THR A 56 -1.60 7.34 -17.29
C THR A 56 -0.55 6.60 -16.47
N VAL A 57 -0.97 5.79 -15.48
CA VAL A 57 -0.05 5.09 -14.59
C VAL A 57 0.12 3.63 -15.01
N LYS A 58 1.35 3.24 -15.28
CA LYS A 58 1.75 1.87 -15.64
C LYS A 58 2.43 1.17 -14.48
N LEU A 59 2.43 -0.17 -14.48
CA LEU A 59 3.17 -0.97 -13.53
C LEU A 59 4.69 -0.74 -13.69
N ASN A 60 5.37 -0.53 -12.57
CA ASN A 60 6.83 -0.47 -12.49
C ASN A 60 7.39 -1.88 -12.23
N GLU A 61 7.77 -2.58 -13.28
CA GLU A 61 8.32 -3.93 -13.19
C GLU A 61 9.63 -4.00 -12.37
N ASN A 62 10.45 -2.95 -12.43
CA ASN A 62 11.67 -2.86 -11.62
C ASN A 62 11.36 -2.80 -10.12
N ALA A 63 10.35 -2.03 -9.73
CA ALA A 63 9.89 -1.96 -8.34
C ALA A 63 9.26 -3.29 -7.88
N PHE A 64 8.52 -3.98 -8.76
CA PHE A 64 7.97 -5.30 -8.48
C PHE A 64 9.07 -6.35 -8.25
N ALA A 65 10.11 -6.34 -9.09
CA ALA A 65 11.27 -7.22 -8.93
C ALA A 65 12.04 -6.90 -7.63
N PHE A 66 12.27 -5.62 -7.34
CA PHE A 66 12.91 -5.17 -6.12
C PHE A 66 12.12 -5.55 -4.86
N ALA A 67 10.79 -5.41 -4.89
CA ALA A 67 9.94 -5.84 -3.77
C ALA A 67 10.08 -7.34 -3.48
N LYS A 68 10.15 -8.20 -4.50
CA LYS A 68 10.42 -9.64 -4.33
C LYS A 68 11.79 -9.90 -3.71
N GLU A 69 12.79 -9.13 -4.11
CA GLU A 69 14.13 -9.22 -3.54
C GLU A 69 14.12 -8.86 -2.06
N LEU A 70 13.49 -7.74 -1.67
CA LEU A 70 13.31 -7.34 -0.26
C LEU A 70 12.66 -8.46 0.56
N ILE A 71 11.61 -9.08 0.03
CA ILE A 71 10.96 -10.23 0.71
C ILE A 71 11.96 -11.38 0.87
N THR A 72 12.74 -11.70 -0.16
CA THR A 72 13.74 -12.78 -0.11
C THR A 72 14.84 -12.49 0.91
N GLN A 73 15.27 -11.25 1.03
CA GLN A 73 16.25 -10.80 2.02
C GLN A 73 15.69 -10.75 3.46
N GLY A 74 14.40 -10.98 3.67
CA GLY A 74 13.77 -10.86 5.00
C GLY A 74 13.47 -9.42 5.41
N ARG A 75 13.51 -8.48 4.48
CA ARG A 75 13.20 -7.06 4.66
C ARG A 75 11.73 -6.76 4.39
N ALA A 76 10.84 -7.65 4.79
CA ALA A 76 9.40 -7.48 4.72
C ALA A 76 8.81 -7.51 6.13
N VAL A 77 8.09 -6.46 6.50
CA VAL A 77 7.41 -6.31 7.79
C VAL A 77 5.96 -6.72 7.64
N VAL A 78 5.52 -7.69 8.46
CA VAL A 78 4.13 -8.16 8.50
C VAL A 78 3.37 -7.39 9.57
N ASP A 79 2.84 -6.27 9.19
CA ASP A 79 2.11 -5.34 10.03
C ASP A 79 0.58 -5.42 9.83
N LYS A 80 -0.17 -4.71 10.70
CA LYS A 80 -1.63 -4.69 10.67
C LYS A 80 -2.14 -3.90 9.43
N LYS A 81 -3.31 -4.31 8.92
CA LYS A 81 -3.91 -3.74 7.70
C LYS A 81 -3.99 -2.20 7.67
N ASN A 82 -4.22 -1.53 8.77
CA ASN A 82 -4.48 -0.09 8.81
C ASN A 82 -3.27 0.74 9.28
N SER A 83 -2.08 0.14 9.42
CA SER A 83 -0.88 0.81 9.94
C SER A 83 -0.11 1.61 8.89
N TRP A 84 -0.58 1.66 7.63
CA TRP A 84 0.15 2.33 6.55
C TRP A 84 0.39 3.82 6.80
N LYS A 85 -0.54 4.49 7.48
CA LYS A 85 -0.37 5.91 7.84
C LYS A 85 0.87 6.16 8.70
N ASP A 86 1.20 5.20 9.57
CA ASP A 86 2.32 5.31 10.51
C ASP A 86 3.66 4.90 9.88
N HIS A 87 3.61 4.14 8.77
CA HIS A 87 4.80 3.62 8.07
C HIS A 87 5.10 4.31 6.74
N HIS A 88 4.19 5.14 6.26
CA HIS A 88 4.42 5.91 5.04
C HIS A 88 5.54 6.92 5.26
N PRO A 89 6.57 6.96 4.38
CA PRO A 89 7.66 7.92 4.54
C PRO A 89 7.16 9.36 4.46
N MET A 90 7.61 10.19 5.38
CA MET A 90 7.32 11.63 5.36
C MET A 90 8.07 12.30 4.20
N ALA A 91 7.58 13.46 3.78
CA ALA A 91 8.16 14.20 2.65
C ALA A 91 9.65 14.53 2.87
N GLU A 92 10.04 14.82 4.10
CA GLU A 92 11.42 15.10 4.50
C GLU A 92 12.31 13.87 4.32
N ALA A 93 11.84 12.70 4.75
CA ALA A 93 12.56 11.43 4.60
C ALA A 93 12.73 11.04 3.12
N GLU A 94 11.69 11.26 2.30
CA GLU A 94 11.78 11.07 0.85
C GLU A 94 12.78 12.02 0.20
N ASN A 95 12.76 13.31 0.57
CA ASN A 95 13.70 14.31 0.05
C ASN A 95 15.14 13.95 0.39
N GLU A 96 15.38 13.53 1.64
CA GLU A 96 16.71 13.09 2.07
C GLU A 96 17.15 11.82 1.35
N PHE A 97 16.25 10.85 1.18
CA PHE A 97 16.54 9.65 0.41
C PHE A 97 16.95 9.97 -1.04
N ILE A 98 16.19 10.86 -1.71
CA ILE A 98 16.51 11.29 -3.07
C ILE A 98 17.84 12.03 -3.12
N ARG A 99 18.13 12.90 -2.15
CA ARG A 99 19.38 13.64 -2.06
C ARG A 99 20.60 12.71 -1.97
N VAL A 100 20.48 11.61 -1.21
CA VAL A 100 21.58 10.67 -0.95
C VAL A 100 21.68 9.61 -2.05
N HIS A 101 20.55 9.07 -2.52
CA HIS A 101 20.51 7.90 -3.39
C HIS A 101 20.03 8.20 -4.82
N GLY A 102 19.45 9.38 -5.05
CA GLY A 102 18.91 9.80 -6.35
C GLY A 102 17.56 9.15 -6.69
N PHE A 103 16.96 9.64 -7.77
CA PHE A 103 15.67 9.14 -8.26
C PHE A 103 15.73 7.69 -8.80
N ALA A 104 16.89 7.21 -9.23
CA ALA A 104 17.08 5.85 -9.70
C ALA A 104 16.81 4.80 -8.60
N GLU A 105 17.20 5.10 -7.35
CA GLU A 105 16.91 4.24 -6.21
C GLU A 105 15.50 4.52 -5.65
N TYR A 106 15.07 5.78 -5.61
CA TYR A 106 13.76 6.18 -5.14
C TYR A 106 12.62 5.49 -5.90
N ARG A 107 12.70 5.43 -7.24
CA ARG A 107 11.67 4.80 -8.09
C ARG A 107 11.41 3.32 -7.78
N LYS A 108 12.37 2.61 -7.18
CA LYS A 108 12.23 1.19 -6.84
C LYS A 108 11.21 0.95 -5.72
N TRP A 109 10.84 1.98 -4.98
CA TRP A 109 9.89 1.91 -3.86
C TRP A 109 8.43 2.16 -4.27
N TYR A 110 8.16 2.36 -5.56
CA TYR A 110 6.85 2.74 -6.10
C TYR A 110 6.39 1.79 -7.21
N LEU A 111 5.25 1.10 -7.01
CA LEU A 111 4.72 0.14 -7.98
C LEU A 111 4.09 0.76 -9.23
N GLY A 112 3.87 2.08 -9.26
CA GLY A 112 3.30 2.78 -10.40
C GLY A 112 4.23 3.86 -10.93
N ILE A 113 4.24 4.02 -12.26
CA ILE A 113 4.92 5.10 -12.97
C ILE A 113 3.89 5.87 -13.79
N ASP A 114 3.78 7.17 -13.54
CA ASP A 114 3.01 8.12 -14.34
C ASP A 114 3.93 8.79 -15.36
N GLU A 115 3.87 8.32 -16.59
CA GLU A 115 4.75 8.79 -17.67
C GLU A 115 4.46 10.23 -18.12
N THR A 116 3.39 10.86 -17.63
CA THR A 116 3.10 12.27 -17.93
C THR A 116 4.00 13.25 -17.19
N HIS A 117 4.74 12.76 -16.19
CA HIS A 117 5.66 13.54 -15.37
C HIS A 117 7.14 13.20 -15.69
N ALA A 118 8.04 14.18 -15.50
CA ALA A 118 9.47 13.99 -15.71
C ALA A 118 10.07 12.98 -14.69
N GLU A 119 11.17 12.30 -15.09
CA GLU A 119 11.78 11.21 -14.30
C GLU A 119 12.38 11.65 -12.97
N ASP A 120 12.76 12.90 -12.87
CA ASP A 120 13.34 13.56 -11.71
C ASP A 120 12.31 14.25 -10.82
N THR A 121 11.05 13.83 -10.92
CA THR A 121 9.96 14.37 -10.09
C THR A 121 9.27 13.27 -9.27
N LYS A 122 8.93 13.57 -8.01
CA LYS A 122 8.14 12.67 -7.17
C LYS A 122 6.75 12.39 -7.76
N ALA A 123 6.19 13.35 -8.50
CA ALA A 123 4.88 13.23 -9.11
C ALA A 123 4.76 12.06 -10.09
N ARG A 124 5.89 11.63 -10.68
CA ARG A 124 5.97 10.45 -11.57
C ARG A 124 5.71 9.14 -10.83
N TYR A 125 6.08 9.03 -9.56
CA TYR A 125 6.10 7.77 -8.82
C TYR A 125 4.86 7.64 -7.94
N LYS A 126 4.07 6.60 -8.17
CA LYS A 126 2.79 6.32 -7.53
C LYS A 126 2.83 4.98 -6.83
N PHE A 127 1.96 4.81 -5.83
CA PHE A 127 1.79 3.53 -5.13
C PHE A 127 3.03 3.07 -4.34
N PRO A 128 3.47 3.85 -3.33
CA PRO A 128 4.54 3.43 -2.42
C PRO A 128 4.13 2.21 -1.59
N PHE A 129 5.07 1.29 -1.34
CA PHE A 129 4.83 0.05 -0.61
C PHE A 129 5.75 -0.18 0.59
N GLY A 130 6.67 0.73 0.85
CA GLY A 130 7.64 0.62 1.94
C GLY A 130 8.06 1.97 2.52
N ASP A 131 8.88 1.92 3.58
CA ASP A 131 9.40 3.06 4.32
C ASP A 131 10.79 3.53 3.83
N LEU A 132 11.18 3.19 2.61
CA LEU A 132 12.50 3.39 1.99
C LEU A 132 13.61 2.52 2.63
N ARG A 133 13.26 1.61 3.55
CA ARG A 133 14.16 0.63 4.16
C ARG A 133 13.61 -0.77 4.05
N ASN A 134 12.35 -0.95 4.42
CA ASN A 134 11.65 -2.22 4.44
C ASN A 134 10.36 -2.14 3.62
N LEU A 135 9.98 -3.27 3.06
CA LEU A 135 8.65 -3.45 2.50
C LEU A 135 7.65 -3.64 3.65
N HIS A 136 6.50 -2.97 3.60
CA HIS A 136 5.44 -3.08 4.58
C HIS A 136 4.21 -3.77 3.98
N ARG A 137 3.72 -4.83 4.64
CA ARG A 137 2.50 -5.52 4.20
C ARG A 137 1.29 -4.56 4.19
N CYS A 138 1.20 -3.65 5.16
CA CYS A 138 0.14 -2.62 5.18
C CYS A 138 0.24 -1.69 3.97
N GLY A 139 1.44 -1.35 3.50
CA GLY A 139 1.68 -0.58 2.28
C GLY A 139 1.17 -1.30 1.04
N LEU A 140 1.48 -2.60 0.88
CA LEU A 140 0.96 -3.40 -0.22
C LEU A 140 -0.58 -3.50 -0.21
N LEU A 141 -1.19 -3.62 0.97
CA LEU A 141 -2.65 -3.61 1.11
C LEU A 141 -3.27 -2.25 0.72
N ALA A 142 -2.60 -1.15 1.05
CA ALA A 142 -2.99 0.19 0.63
C ALA A 142 -2.86 0.36 -0.90
N VAL A 143 -1.76 -0.11 -1.49
CA VAL A 143 -1.57 -0.13 -2.95
C VAL A 143 -2.68 -0.93 -3.63
N LYS A 144 -2.95 -2.17 -3.19
CA LYS A 144 -4.04 -2.99 -3.73
C LYS A 144 -5.38 -2.25 -3.72
N SER A 145 -5.74 -1.67 -2.58
CA SER A 145 -7.02 -0.96 -2.43
C SER A 145 -7.11 0.27 -3.34
N ARG A 146 -6.04 1.07 -3.42
CA ARG A 146 -5.98 2.25 -4.27
C ARG A 146 -5.97 1.89 -5.75
N ALA A 147 -5.17 0.90 -6.16
CA ALA A 147 -5.11 0.45 -7.54
C ALA A 147 -6.48 -0.08 -8.00
N HIS A 148 -7.18 -0.84 -7.16
CA HIS A 148 -8.55 -1.27 -7.41
C HIS A 148 -9.50 -0.08 -7.60
N GLN A 149 -9.49 0.88 -6.67
CA GLN A 149 -10.34 2.08 -6.70
C GLN A 149 -10.17 2.90 -7.99
N PHE A 150 -8.94 3.02 -8.49
CA PHE A 150 -8.63 3.77 -9.70
C PHE A 150 -8.58 2.92 -10.98
N GLY A 151 -8.87 1.62 -10.88
CA GLY A 151 -8.92 0.70 -12.01
C GLY A 151 -7.57 0.32 -12.62
N TYR A 152 -6.45 0.44 -11.89
CA TYR A 152 -5.12 0.00 -12.31
C TYR A 152 -4.92 -1.50 -12.07
N ALA A 153 -5.54 -2.34 -12.92
CA ALA A 153 -5.61 -3.78 -12.73
C ALA A 153 -4.24 -4.47 -12.64
N ASP A 154 -3.24 -3.99 -13.37
CA ASP A 154 -1.90 -4.62 -13.37
C ASP A 154 -1.15 -4.33 -12.07
N ILE A 155 -1.28 -3.11 -11.54
CA ILE A 155 -0.72 -2.73 -10.23
C ILE A 155 -1.42 -3.47 -9.11
N GLU A 156 -2.76 -3.61 -9.19
CA GLU A 156 -3.54 -4.41 -8.23
C GLU A 156 -3.08 -5.86 -8.19
N LYS A 157 -2.96 -6.50 -9.36
CA LYS A 157 -2.46 -7.89 -9.47
C LYS A 157 -1.04 -8.04 -8.92
N ALA A 158 -0.15 -7.09 -9.22
CA ALA A 158 1.22 -7.08 -8.70
C ALA A 158 1.22 -6.99 -7.17
N ALA A 159 0.42 -6.09 -6.58
CA ALA A 159 0.29 -5.96 -5.14
C ALA A 159 -0.27 -7.24 -4.48
N ILE A 160 -1.28 -7.88 -5.09
CA ILE A 160 -1.83 -9.17 -4.62
C ILE A 160 -0.73 -10.23 -4.58
N ARG A 161 0.04 -10.39 -5.67
CA ARG A 161 1.14 -11.36 -5.73
C ARG A 161 2.19 -11.14 -4.65
N LEU A 162 2.58 -9.88 -4.40
CA LEU A 162 3.54 -9.57 -3.35
C LEU A 162 2.99 -9.90 -1.95
N ILE A 163 1.72 -9.62 -1.69
CA ILE A 163 1.05 -9.97 -0.43
C ILE A 163 1.04 -11.48 -0.21
N GLU A 164 0.75 -12.27 -1.25
CA GLU A 164 0.77 -13.74 -1.20
C GLU A 164 2.17 -14.27 -0.85
N ILE A 165 3.23 -13.72 -1.48
CA ILE A 165 4.61 -14.12 -1.19
C ILE A 165 4.98 -13.79 0.27
N VAL A 166 4.63 -12.60 0.76
CA VAL A 166 4.87 -12.18 2.16
C VAL A 166 4.18 -13.14 3.13
N ASN A 167 2.89 -13.41 2.92
CA ASN A 167 2.10 -14.29 3.80
C ASN A 167 2.64 -15.73 3.80
N SER A 168 2.95 -16.28 2.62
CA SER A 168 3.51 -17.64 2.49
C SER A 168 4.85 -17.77 3.20
N ARG A 169 5.69 -16.75 3.13
CA ARG A 169 6.98 -16.75 3.82
C ARG A 169 6.82 -16.72 5.34
N GLU A 170 5.94 -15.88 5.85
CA GLU A 170 5.63 -15.80 7.28
C GLU A 170 5.09 -17.13 7.81
N GLU A 171 4.16 -17.75 7.08
CA GLU A 171 3.62 -19.07 7.44
C GLU A 171 4.72 -20.15 7.51
N ASN A 172 5.61 -20.18 6.53
CA ASN A 172 6.72 -21.11 6.49
C ASN A 172 7.72 -20.88 7.64
N GLN A 173 8.02 -19.63 7.99
CA GLN A 173 8.88 -19.30 9.13
C GLN A 173 8.22 -19.72 10.45
N SER A 174 6.93 -19.45 10.62
CA SER A 174 6.16 -19.86 11.80
C SER A 174 6.11 -21.38 11.95
N ARG A 175 5.94 -22.12 10.86
CA ARG A 175 5.97 -23.59 10.85
C ARG A 175 7.35 -24.14 11.24
N ARG A 176 8.44 -23.53 10.74
CA ARG A 176 9.81 -23.93 11.09
C ARG A 176 10.08 -23.68 12.58
N ALA A 177 9.77 -22.50 13.09
CA ALA A 177 9.96 -22.15 14.50
C ALA A 177 9.18 -23.10 15.43
N ARG A 178 7.93 -23.46 15.09
CA ARG A 178 7.14 -24.44 15.85
C ARG A 178 7.79 -25.83 15.84
N LYS A 179 8.33 -26.26 14.70
CA LYS A 179 9.02 -27.57 14.59
C LYS A 179 10.29 -27.61 15.44
N GLU A 180 11.09 -26.55 15.38
CA GLU A 180 12.32 -26.41 16.18
C GLU A 180 12.01 -26.40 17.69
N GLY A 181 11.00 -25.62 18.10
CA GLY A 181 10.56 -25.59 19.50
C GLY A 181 10.05 -26.96 20.01
N ARG A 182 9.38 -27.75 19.16
CA ARG A 182 8.98 -29.12 19.52
C ARG A 182 10.16 -30.07 19.67
N LEU A 183 11.16 -29.95 18.79
CA LEU A 183 12.38 -30.77 18.86
C LEU A 183 13.21 -30.42 20.11
N ALA A 184 13.35 -29.13 20.42
CA ALA A 184 14.06 -28.66 21.61
C ALA A 184 13.42 -29.23 22.89
N ARG A 185 12.08 -29.14 23.04
CA ARG A 185 11.35 -29.71 24.19
C ARG A 185 11.57 -31.21 24.32
N ARG A 186 11.48 -31.97 23.22
CA ARG A 186 11.71 -33.42 23.23
C ARG A 186 13.10 -33.78 23.72
N ASN A 187 14.12 -33.03 23.30
CA ASN A 187 15.52 -33.27 23.73
C ASN A 187 15.71 -32.96 25.24
N THR A 188 15.04 -31.91 25.74
CA THR A 188 15.08 -31.59 27.20
C THR A 188 14.43 -32.71 28.03
N ASP A 189 13.30 -33.24 27.57
CA ASP A 189 12.61 -34.34 28.26
C ASP A 189 13.47 -35.62 28.28
N LEU A 190 14.19 -35.92 27.20
CA LEU A 190 15.11 -37.09 27.15
C LEU A 190 16.33 -36.94 28.07
N GLN A 191 16.82 -35.72 28.29
CA GLN A 191 17.93 -35.46 29.21
C GLN A 191 17.52 -35.49 30.67
N SER A 192 16.27 -35.20 30.99
CA SER A 192 15.74 -35.22 32.35
C SER A 192 15.46 -36.65 32.89
N VAL A 193 15.40 -37.65 32.01
CA VAL A 193 15.10 -39.06 32.36
C VAL A 193 16.34 -39.87 32.79
N HIS A 194 17.57 -39.30 32.70
CA HIS A 194 18.80 -39.96 33.15
C HIS A 194 19.53 -39.20 34.29
N PRO A 195 18.98 -39.14 35.51
CA PRO A 195 19.77 -38.85 36.73
C PRO A 195 20.17 -40.13 37.42
N GLY A 196 20.82 -41.04 36.70
CA GLY A 196 21.33 -42.28 37.27
C GLY A 196 22.87 -42.25 37.30
N GLY A 197 23.43 -41.54 38.29
CA GLY A 197 24.82 -41.64 38.64
C GLY A 197 25.11 -43.06 39.14
N VAL A 198 25.77 -43.87 38.31
CA VAL A 198 26.44 -45.11 38.79
C VAL A 198 27.59 -44.69 39.68
N THR A 199 27.40 -44.75 40.98
CA THR A 199 28.49 -44.69 41.97
C THR A 199 29.19 -46.02 41.97
N LEU A 200 30.29 -46.12 41.29
CA LEU A 200 31.24 -47.23 41.48
C LEU A 200 31.90 -47.16 42.84
N ARG A 201 31.65 -48.12 43.67
CA ARG A 201 32.46 -48.44 44.87
C ARG A 201 33.64 -49.32 44.49
#